data_24ac74c77f4a7a10622e361ceebdf724
#
_entry.id   24ac74c77f4a7a10622e361ceebdf724
#
_cell.length_a   1.000
_cell.length_b   1.000
_cell.length_c   1.000
_cell.angle_alpha   90.00
_cell.angle_beta   90.00
_cell.angle_gamma   90.00
#
_symmetry.space_group_name_H-M   'P 1'
#
loop_
_entity.id
_entity.type
_entity.pdbx_description
1 polymer ?
#
loop_
_entity_poly.entity_id
_entity_poly.type
_entity_poly.pdbx_seq_one_letter_code
_entity_poly.pdbx_strand_id
1 'polypeptide(L)'
;HVNSKDPSLDTFESILPGFKSVVDFNLGYLEGWLDWLEDQGYERPDPSESVFHHSPEKITEGRFCDEPAFYAAEHSDTAYLTHHACHTIRNHRNEDWFIHLSLLRPHPPLIAPAPYNRLYDWRELPLPQRGNSVLGDAAMHPLLELWQQKIDSVDYFGSQANMLRLCDEDILRTKAVYLGLITEVDKNLGKIFDLLKETGQWDDTLIIFTSDHGEQLGDHHLWGKGGCFDSSWHIPLILRNPKIPASHGITISAFSEHVDITPTILAWLDQEIPLAMDGRSLLPNLQAERLEDWKTGVFCEFDWRSLPQRHVERDEDRRFENQQLCLWRDDDFKYVHFAKHPPLLFDLKNDPHETTNLAENPAYLSVCNKYLTTLLQHRMRHSDRNLTLWQLTDDQ
;
A
#
# COMPACT_ATOMS: atom_id res chain seq x y z
N HIS A 1 -17.54 10.92 14.56
CA HIS A 1 -18.74 10.78 13.73
C HIS A 1 -18.94 12.08 12.97
N VAL A 2 -18.43 12.13 11.74
CA VAL A 2 -18.75 13.22 10.83
C VAL A 2 -20.21 12.98 10.40
N ASN A 3 -21.02 14.01 10.50
CA ASN A 3 -22.42 13.94 10.04
C ASN A 3 -22.40 13.76 8.53
N SER A 4 -22.96 12.67 8.00
CA SER A 4 -23.02 12.38 6.56
C SER A 4 -23.75 13.45 5.72
N LYS A 5 -24.34 14.45 6.36
CA LYS A 5 -25.00 15.60 5.73
C LYS A 5 -24.22 16.91 5.90
N ASP A 6 -22.95 16.85 6.33
CA ASP A 6 -22.11 18.03 6.44
C ASP A 6 -21.71 18.49 5.02
N PRO A 7 -22.09 19.71 4.59
CA PRO A 7 -21.74 20.22 3.28
C PRO A 7 -20.24 20.29 3.01
N SER A 8 -19.38 20.29 4.05
CA SER A 8 -17.93 20.27 3.91
C SER A 8 -17.41 18.93 3.38
N LEU A 9 -18.20 17.85 3.47
CA LEU A 9 -17.90 16.56 2.85
C LEU A 9 -18.08 16.58 1.33
N ASP A 10 -18.96 17.44 0.82
CA ASP A 10 -19.20 17.54 -0.63
C ASP A 10 -18.01 18.16 -1.37
N THR A 11 -17.09 18.82 -0.65
CA THR A 11 -15.88 19.43 -1.22
C THR A 11 -14.60 18.69 -0.87
N PHE A 12 -14.62 17.73 0.04
CA PHE A 12 -13.45 17.06 0.65
C PHE A 12 -12.40 18.01 1.26
N GLU A 13 -12.62 19.31 1.22
CA GLU A 13 -11.66 20.30 1.75
C GLU A 13 -11.41 20.13 3.25
N SER A 14 -12.38 19.56 3.98
CA SER A 14 -12.22 19.25 5.40
C SER A 14 -11.35 17.99 5.66
N ILE A 15 -11.24 17.07 4.69
CA ILE A 15 -10.49 15.81 4.79
C ILE A 15 -9.12 15.96 4.16
N LEU A 16 -9.07 16.58 2.96
CA LEU A 16 -7.86 16.88 2.20
C LEU A 16 -7.87 18.35 1.80
N PRO A 17 -7.47 19.26 2.69
CA PRO A 17 -7.46 20.69 2.40
C PRO A 17 -6.68 21.01 1.12
N GLY A 18 -7.27 21.84 0.24
CA GLY A 18 -6.68 22.21 -1.04
C GLY A 18 -6.95 21.25 -2.20
N PHE A 19 -7.61 20.11 -1.95
CA PHE A 19 -8.07 19.20 -3.01
C PHE A 19 -9.57 19.34 -3.27
N LYS A 20 -9.93 19.25 -4.55
CA LYS A 20 -11.32 19.12 -4.99
C LYS A 20 -11.56 17.69 -5.44
N SER A 21 -12.54 17.02 -4.86
CA SER A 21 -12.95 15.70 -5.32
C SER A 21 -13.52 15.78 -6.73
N VAL A 22 -13.10 14.86 -7.59
CA VAL A 22 -13.65 14.63 -8.94
C VAL A 22 -14.57 13.42 -8.93
N VAL A 23 -14.17 12.37 -8.21
CA VAL A 23 -14.91 11.12 -8.02
C VAL A 23 -14.70 10.64 -6.60
N ASP A 24 -15.79 10.35 -5.92
CA ASP A 24 -15.78 9.69 -4.63
C ASP A 24 -15.94 8.20 -4.87
N PHE A 25 -14.94 7.43 -4.46
CA PHE A 25 -14.93 5.99 -4.68
C PHE A 25 -14.17 5.27 -3.56
N ASN A 26 -14.83 4.31 -2.92
CA ASN A 26 -14.23 3.36 -2.00
C ASN A 26 -15.18 2.14 -1.85
N LEU A 27 -14.73 1.08 -1.15
CA LEU A 27 -15.52 -0.15 -0.97
C LEU A 27 -16.91 0.06 -0.33
N GLY A 28 -17.10 1.15 0.41
CA GLY A 28 -18.40 1.51 1.02
C GLY A 28 -19.14 2.62 0.27
N TYR A 29 -18.62 3.10 -0.86
CA TYR A 29 -19.22 4.17 -1.67
C TYR A 29 -18.96 3.90 -3.16
N LEU A 30 -19.89 3.20 -3.79
CA LEU A 30 -19.75 2.69 -5.17
C LEU A 30 -20.75 3.30 -6.14
N GLU A 31 -21.66 4.17 -5.67
CA GLU A 31 -22.85 4.62 -6.39
C GLU A 31 -22.54 5.14 -7.80
N GLY A 32 -21.54 6.04 -7.93
CA GLY A 32 -21.21 6.62 -9.23
C GLY A 32 -20.73 5.59 -10.26
N TRP A 33 -20.02 4.56 -9.82
CA TRP A 33 -19.61 3.48 -10.70
C TRP A 33 -20.76 2.52 -11.02
N LEU A 34 -21.63 2.25 -10.05
CA LEU A 34 -22.82 1.41 -10.27
C LEU A 34 -23.80 2.06 -11.26
N ASP A 35 -24.03 3.37 -11.11
CA ASP A 35 -24.83 4.15 -12.08
C ASP A 35 -24.21 4.08 -13.49
N TRP A 36 -22.88 4.19 -13.56
CA TRP A 36 -22.17 4.08 -14.83
C TRP A 36 -22.29 2.68 -15.46
N LEU A 37 -22.28 1.61 -14.64
CA LEU A 37 -22.54 0.23 -15.11
C LEU A 37 -23.98 0.07 -15.62
N GLU A 38 -24.98 0.64 -14.94
CA GLU A 38 -26.37 0.64 -15.43
C GLU A 38 -26.49 1.34 -16.78
N ASP A 39 -25.79 2.46 -16.98
CA ASP A 39 -25.74 3.17 -18.27
C ASP A 39 -25.09 2.31 -19.39
N GLN A 40 -24.22 1.35 -19.04
CA GLN A 40 -23.65 0.40 -19.97
C GLN A 40 -24.54 -0.86 -20.16
N GLY A 41 -25.71 -0.91 -19.50
CA GLY A 41 -26.68 -1.98 -19.65
C GLY A 41 -26.51 -3.17 -18.71
N TYR A 42 -25.70 -3.03 -17.65
CA TYR A 42 -25.61 -4.05 -16.60
C TYR A 42 -26.75 -3.90 -15.60
N GLU A 43 -27.19 -5.04 -15.06
CA GLU A 43 -28.12 -5.04 -13.93
C GLU A 43 -27.39 -4.63 -12.65
N ARG A 44 -27.99 -3.73 -11.87
CA ARG A 44 -27.41 -3.25 -10.62
C ARG A 44 -27.40 -4.36 -9.57
N PRO A 45 -26.23 -4.68 -9.00
CA PRO A 45 -26.16 -5.68 -7.93
C PRO A 45 -26.88 -5.22 -6.65
N ASP A 46 -27.54 -6.15 -5.95
CA ASP A 46 -28.17 -5.92 -4.66
C ASP A 46 -27.78 -7.06 -3.68
N PRO A 47 -27.10 -6.76 -2.56
CA PRO A 47 -26.59 -5.44 -2.18
C PRO A 47 -25.45 -4.94 -3.11
N SER A 48 -25.19 -3.62 -3.07
CA SER A 48 -24.22 -2.97 -3.97
C SER A 48 -22.81 -3.56 -3.86
N GLU A 49 -22.38 -3.99 -2.68
CA GLU A 49 -21.09 -4.63 -2.44
C GLU A 49 -20.94 -5.97 -3.20
N SER A 50 -22.06 -6.59 -3.61
CA SER A 50 -22.03 -7.84 -4.38
C SER A 50 -21.44 -7.69 -5.78
N VAL A 51 -21.20 -6.46 -6.25
CA VAL A 51 -20.44 -6.17 -7.48
C VAL A 51 -19.05 -6.80 -7.48
N PHE A 52 -18.46 -6.97 -6.28
CA PHE A 52 -17.16 -7.60 -6.08
C PHE A 52 -17.25 -9.09 -5.70
N HIS A 53 -18.43 -9.70 -5.81
CA HIS A 53 -18.62 -11.09 -5.45
C HIS A 53 -18.80 -11.97 -6.69
N HIS A 54 -18.26 -13.18 -6.64
CA HIS A 54 -18.62 -14.21 -7.60
C HIS A 54 -20.05 -14.70 -7.34
N SER A 55 -20.72 -15.12 -8.39
CA SER A 55 -22.01 -15.79 -8.25
C SER A 55 -21.88 -16.97 -7.28
N PRO A 56 -22.74 -17.08 -6.25
CA PRO A 56 -22.71 -18.18 -5.28
C PRO A 56 -22.71 -19.58 -5.90
N GLU A 57 -23.34 -19.73 -7.07
CA GLU A 57 -23.42 -20.98 -7.82
C GLU A 57 -22.05 -21.45 -8.37
N LYS A 58 -21.09 -20.51 -8.50
CA LYS A 58 -19.76 -20.76 -9.04
C LYS A 58 -18.71 -21.02 -7.97
N ILE A 59 -19.06 -20.81 -6.69
CA ILE A 59 -18.18 -21.03 -5.56
C ILE A 59 -18.47 -22.41 -4.98
N THR A 60 -17.59 -23.36 -5.22
CA THR A 60 -17.69 -24.70 -4.63
C THR A 60 -16.96 -24.74 -3.29
N GLU A 61 -17.72 -24.80 -2.19
CA GLU A 61 -17.27 -25.13 -0.82
C GLU A 61 -15.90 -24.53 -0.40
N GLY A 62 -15.79 -23.20 -0.43
CA GLY A 62 -14.60 -22.50 0.10
C GLY A 62 -13.36 -22.59 -0.78
N ARG A 63 -13.47 -22.99 -2.03
CA ARG A 63 -12.38 -22.95 -3.00
C ARG A 63 -12.36 -21.62 -3.75
N PHE A 64 -11.16 -21.16 -4.06
CA PHE A 64 -10.92 -20.00 -4.90
C PHE A 64 -11.61 -20.17 -6.28
N CYS A 65 -12.24 -19.10 -6.76
CA CYS A 65 -12.87 -19.05 -8.08
C CYS A 65 -12.15 -18.03 -8.96
N ASP A 66 -11.62 -18.48 -10.10
CA ASP A 66 -11.00 -17.62 -11.13
C ASP A 66 -11.98 -17.26 -12.26
N GLU A 67 -13.27 -17.37 -12.02
CA GLU A 67 -14.29 -16.88 -12.93
C GLU A 67 -14.20 -15.35 -13.08
N PRO A 68 -14.50 -14.82 -14.27
CA PRO A 68 -14.42 -13.38 -14.47
C PRO A 68 -15.49 -12.63 -13.69
N ALA A 69 -15.22 -11.36 -13.39
CA ALA A 69 -16.25 -10.41 -12.98
C ALA A 69 -17.40 -10.40 -14.01
N PHE A 70 -18.60 -10.00 -13.61
CA PHE A 70 -19.76 -9.96 -14.52
C PHE A 70 -19.70 -8.80 -15.51
N TYR A 71 -18.87 -7.80 -15.26
CA TYR A 71 -18.62 -6.66 -16.14
C TYR A 71 -17.38 -6.89 -17.03
N ALA A 72 -17.37 -6.22 -18.17
CA ALA A 72 -16.22 -6.21 -19.08
C ALA A 72 -15.07 -5.34 -18.53
N ALA A 73 -13.84 -5.59 -18.98
CA ALA A 73 -12.66 -4.88 -18.48
C ALA A 73 -12.70 -3.37 -18.75
N GLU A 74 -13.34 -2.93 -19.83
CA GLU A 74 -13.56 -1.52 -20.14
C GLU A 74 -14.57 -0.84 -19.21
N HIS A 75 -15.29 -1.58 -18.40
CA HIS A 75 -16.31 -1.11 -17.48
C HIS A 75 -15.96 -1.40 -16.01
N SER A 76 -14.73 -1.80 -15.72
CA SER A 76 -14.25 -2.02 -14.36
C SER A 76 -14.17 -0.71 -13.56
N ASP A 77 -14.07 -0.83 -12.24
CA ASP A 77 -13.79 0.29 -11.34
C ASP A 77 -12.51 1.05 -11.72
N THR A 78 -11.44 0.34 -12.08
CA THR A 78 -10.19 0.92 -12.58
C THR A 78 -10.42 1.70 -13.88
N ALA A 79 -11.21 1.16 -14.82
CA ALA A 79 -11.53 1.83 -16.08
C ALA A 79 -12.40 3.08 -15.85
N TYR A 80 -13.37 3.01 -14.94
CA TYR A 80 -14.20 4.12 -14.53
C TYR A 80 -13.39 5.29 -13.97
N LEU A 81 -12.53 5.02 -12.99
CA LEU A 81 -11.67 6.05 -12.40
C LEU A 81 -10.69 6.65 -13.42
N THR A 82 -10.12 5.81 -14.29
CA THR A 82 -9.25 6.24 -15.40
C THR A 82 -9.98 7.13 -16.39
N HIS A 83 -11.23 6.80 -16.72
CA HIS A 83 -12.08 7.62 -17.59
C HIS A 83 -12.23 9.04 -17.04
N HIS A 84 -12.55 9.16 -15.75
CA HIS A 84 -12.70 10.46 -15.08
C HIS A 84 -11.37 11.23 -14.98
N ALA A 85 -10.27 10.56 -14.71
CA ALA A 85 -8.94 11.17 -14.73
C ALA A 85 -8.61 11.73 -16.12
N CYS A 86 -8.82 10.96 -17.18
CA CYS A 86 -8.62 11.41 -18.56
C CYS A 86 -9.53 12.59 -18.92
N HIS A 87 -10.79 12.57 -18.49
CA HIS A 87 -11.71 13.68 -18.72
C HIS A 87 -11.23 14.95 -18.01
N THR A 88 -10.77 14.85 -16.78
CA THR A 88 -10.25 15.98 -16.00
C THR A 88 -9.00 16.56 -16.66
N ILE A 89 -8.04 15.73 -17.07
CA ILE A 89 -6.82 16.18 -17.77
C ILE A 89 -7.18 16.94 -19.07
N ARG A 90 -8.13 16.44 -19.86
CA ARG A 90 -8.56 17.11 -21.09
C ARG A 90 -9.18 18.50 -20.81
N ASN A 91 -10.02 18.59 -19.78
CA ASN A 91 -10.71 19.82 -19.45
C ASN A 91 -9.76 20.91 -18.91
N HIS A 92 -8.71 20.52 -18.21
CA HIS A 92 -7.71 21.41 -17.62
C HIS A 92 -6.40 21.48 -18.43
N ARG A 93 -6.38 21.06 -19.70
CA ARG A 93 -5.16 20.95 -20.52
C ARG A 93 -4.39 22.27 -20.72
N ASN A 94 -5.01 23.41 -20.48
CA ASN A 94 -4.43 24.74 -20.62
C ASN A 94 -4.18 25.41 -19.24
N GLU A 95 -4.28 24.67 -18.17
CA GLU A 95 -4.13 25.11 -16.79
C GLU A 95 -3.06 24.27 -16.09
N ASP A 96 -2.45 24.81 -15.05
CA ASP A 96 -1.65 24.01 -14.14
C ASP A 96 -2.57 23.14 -13.28
N TRP A 97 -2.26 21.86 -13.19
CA TRP A 97 -3.06 20.93 -12.40
C TRP A 97 -2.20 19.95 -11.61
N PHE A 98 -2.73 19.49 -10.51
CA PHE A 98 -2.24 18.38 -9.71
C PHE A 98 -3.36 17.37 -9.53
N ILE A 99 -3.13 16.12 -9.91
CA ILE A 99 -4.12 15.05 -9.80
C ILE A 99 -3.55 13.95 -8.91
N HIS A 100 -4.29 13.61 -7.84
CA HIS A 100 -4.10 12.41 -7.06
C HIS A 100 -5.15 11.38 -7.53
N LEU A 101 -4.71 10.40 -8.31
CA LEU A 101 -5.54 9.29 -8.77
C LEU A 101 -5.31 8.09 -7.86
N SER A 102 -6.32 7.76 -7.06
CA SER A 102 -6.31 6.55 -6.22
C SER A 102 -7.11 5.45 -6.91
N LEU A 103 -6.44 4.36 -7.28
CA LEU A 103 -7.06 3.17 -7.84
C LEU A 103 -7.23 2.12 -6.74
N LEU A 104 -8.41 1.50 -6.66
CA LEU A 104 -8.67 0.48 -5.63
C LEU A 104 -7.87 -0.80 -5.89
N ARG A 105 -7.75 -1.20 -7.17
CA ARG A 105 -7.08 -2.44 -7.54
C ARG A 105 -5.56 -2.35 -7.38
N PRO A 106 -4.93 -3.47 -6.94
CA PRO A 106 -5.43 -4.84 -6.77
C PRO A 106 -5.97 -5.19 -5.37
N HIS A 107 -6.56 -4.24 -4.61
CA HIS A 107 -7.17 -4.51 -3.29
C HIS A 107 -8.25 -5.61 -3.37
N PRO A 108 -8.33 -6.52 -2.38
CA PRO A 108 -9.45 -7.48 -2.28
C PRO A 108 -10.83 -6.79 -2.23
N PRO A 109 -11.92 -7.49 -2.61
CA PRO A 109 -11.98 -8.86 -3.11
C PRO A 109 -11.27 -9.07 -4.45
N LEU A 110 -10.56 -10.21 -4.57
CA LEU A 110 -9.72 -10.50 -5.73
C LEU A 110 -10.58 -11.11 -6.86
N ILE A 111 -11.31 -10.25 -7.53
CA ILE A 111 -12.10 -10.56 -8.71
C ILE A 111 -11.64 -9.68 -9.88
N ALA A 112 -11.29 -10.31 -11.00
CA ALA A 112 -10.83 -9.61 -12.20
C ALA A 112 -11.77 -9.84 -13.37
N PRO A 113 -12.01 -8.84 -14.23
CA PRO A 113 -12.74 -9.05 -15.47
C PRO A 113 -11.91 -9.87 -16.47
N ALA A 114 -12.59 -10.52 -17.43
CA ALA A 114 -11.89 -11.17 -18.54
C ALA A 114 -11.17 -10.11 -19.41
N PRO A 115 -9.94 -10.38 -19.91
CA PRO A 115 -9.19 -11.63 -19.82
C PRO A 115 -8.27 -11.72 -18.58
N TYR A 116 -8.27 -10.73 -17.71
CA TYR A 116 -7.30 -10.59 -16.60
C TYR A 116 -7.44 -11.67 -15.55
N ASN A 117 -8.64 -12.23 -15.35
CA ASN A 117 -8.90 -13.33 -14.42
C ASN A 117 -8.08 -14.60 -14.70
N ARG A 118 -7.64 -14.81 -15.94
CA ARG A 118 -6.86 -15.99 -16.38
C ARG A 118 -5.67 -15.62 -17.27
N LEU A 119 -5.13 -14.42 -17.12
CA LEU A 119 -4.04 -13.94 -17.96
C LEU A 119 -2.72 -14.68 -17.66
N TYR A 120 -2.51 -15.08 -16.43
CA TYR A 120 -1.30 -15.77 -15.98
C TYR A 120 -1.57 -17.23 -15.68
N ASP A 121 -0.67 -18.12 -16.12
CA ASP A 121 -0.74 -19.53 -15.72
C ASP A 121 -0.23 -19.67 -14.28
N TRP A 122 -1.11 -19.97 -13.36
CA TRP A 122 -0.80 -20.12 -11.95
C TRP A 122 0.26 -21.21 -11.67
N ARG A 123 0.44 -22.20 -12.58
CA ARG A 123 1.43 -23.28 -12.46
C ARG A 123 2.87 -22.79 -12.63
N GLU A 124 3.05 -21.64 -13.26
CA GLU A 124 4.36 -21.02 -13.48
C GLU A 124 4.76 -20.08 -12.33
N LEU A 125 3.84 -19.82 -11.39
CA LEU A 125 4.09 -18.89 -10.29
C LEU A 125 4.81 -19.56 -9.13
N PRO A 126 5.70 -18.84 -8.42
CA PRO A 126 6.37 -19.36 -7.25
C PRO A 126 5.40 -19.48 -6.07
N LEU A 127 5.58 -20.53 -5.29
CA LEU A 127 4.91 -20.70 -3.99
C LEU A 127 5.24 -19.52 -3.06
N PRO A 128 4.33 -19.21 -2.10
CA PRO A 128 4.61 -18.19 -1.09
C PRO A 128 5.79 -18.58 -0.21
N GLN A 129 6.50 -17.59 0.29
CA GLN A 129 7.60 -17.75 1.24
C GLN A 129 7.01 -17.91 2.64
N ARG A 130 6.99 -19.14 3.15
CA ARG A 130 6.37 -19.46 4.44
C ARG A 130 7.02 -20.70 5.08
N GLY A 131 6.88 -20.82 6.38
CA GLY A 131 7.29 -22.00 7.11
C GLY A 131 6.46 -23.24 6.78
N ASN A 132 6.81 -24.35 7.40
CA ASN A 132 6.17 -25.65 7.13
C ASN A 132 4.72 -25.74 7.66
N SER A 133 4.31 -24.81 8.50
CA SER A 133 2.95 -24.80 9.05
C SER A 133 2.53 -23.42 9.56
N VAL A 134 1.22 -23.15 9.54
CA VAL A 134 0.60 -21.96 10.11
C VAL A 134 1.02 -21.73 11.56
N LEU A 135 1.00 -22.77 12.39
CA LEU A 135 1.39 -22.68 13.79
C LEU A 135 2.88 -22.38 13.97
N GLY A 136 3.74 -22.87 13.05
CA GLY A 136 5.16 -22.59 13.07
C GLY A 136 5.47 -21.12 12.84
N ASP A 137 4.83 -20.52 11.84
CA ASP A 137 4.99 -19.08 11.56
C ASP A 137 4.33 -18.23 12.66
N ALA A 138 3.16 -18.63 13.16
CA ALA A 138 2.51 -17.98 14.31
C ALA A 138 3.41 -17.93 15.56
N ALA A 139 4.16 -19.02 15.81
CA ALA A 139 5.04 -19.12 16.97
C ALA A 139 6.23 -18.15 16.93
N MET A 140 6.53 -17.56 15.77
CA MET A 140 7.60 -16.57 15.64
C MET A 140 7.31 -15.31 16.47
N HIS A 141 6.04 -14.89 16.56
CA HIS A 141 5.66 -13.70 17.32
C HIS A 141 4.16 -13.70 17.67
N PRO A 142 3.73 -13.27 18.87
CA PRO A 142 2.32 -13.27 19.29
C PRO A 142 1.39 -12.46 18.35
N LEU A 143 1.90 -11.39 17.73
CA LEU A 143 1.08 -10.61 16.79
C LEU A 143 0.83 -11.35 15.47
N LEU A 144 1.70 -12.26 15.05
CA LEU A 144 1.47 -13.07 13.85
C LEU A 144 0.31 -14.04 14.08
N GLU A 145 0.23 -14.65 15.27
CA GLU A 145 -0.91 -15.48 15.67
C GLU A 145 -2.22 -14.68 15.63
N LEU A 146 -2.24 -13.48 16.19
CA LEU A 146 -3.41 -12.59 16.14
C LEU A 146 -3.82 -12.24 14.71
N TRP A 147 -2.86 -11.95 13.84
CA TRP A 147 -3.15 -11.65 12.44
C TRP A 147 -3.70 -12.84 11.68
N GLN A 148 -3.14 -14.01 11.88
CA GLN A 148 -3.66 -15.23 11.27
C GLN A 148 -5.10 -15.51 11.71
N GLN A 149 -5.43 -15.35 13.00
CA GLN A 149 -6.79 -15.48 13.50
C GLN A 149 -7.76 -14.45 12.88
N LYS A 150 -7.29 -13.23 12.64
CA LYS A 150 -8.10 -12.17 12.02
C LYS A 150 -8.37 -12.44 10.54
N ILE A 151 -7.38 -12.94 9.81
CA ILE A 151 -7.47 -13.24 8.37
C ILE A 151 -8.52 -14.31 8.08
N ASP A 152 -8.73 -15.25 9.00
CA ASP A 152 -9.75 -16.30 8.86
C ASP A 152 -11.20 -15.74 8.76
N SER A 153 -11.38 -14.47 9.14
CA SER A 153 -12.67 -13.77 9.12
C SER A 153 -12.83 -12.76 7.97
N VAL A 154 -11.81 -12.57 7.13
CA VAL A 154 -11.83 -11.57 6.04
C VAL A 154 -12.23 -12.23 4.72
N ASP A 155 -13.19 -11.64 4.05
CA ASP A 155 -13.59 -12.09 2.72
C ASP A 155 -12.67 -11.54 1.63
N TYR A 156 -11.71 -12.36 1.20
CA TYR A 156 -10.76 -12.00 0.14
C TYR A 156 -11.28 -12.24 -1.26
N PHE A 157 -12.31 -13.07 -1.41
CA PHE A 157 -12.78 -13.55 -2.71
C PHE A 157 -14.25 -13.24 -2.98
N GLY A 158 -14.88 -12.41 -2.13
CA GLY A 158 -16.33 -12.32 -2.19
C GLY A 158 -17.02 -13.63 -1.79
N SER A 159 -16.34 -14.46 -0.99
CA SER A 159 -16.84 -15.72 -0.48
C SER A 159 -16.23 -16.00 0.90
N GLN A 160 -16.92 -16.75 1.76
CA GLN A 160 -16.45 -17.12 3.09
C GLN A 160 -15.37 -18.23 3.04
N ALA A 161 -14.30 -18.00 2.26
CA ALA A 161 -13.20 -18.93 2.20
C ALA A 161 -12.33 -18.82 3.47
N ASN A 162 -11.96 -19.96 4.03
CA ASN A 162 -10.99 -19.99 5.12
C ASN A 162 -9.58 -19.84 4.56
N MET A 163 -9.02 -18.64 4.64
CA MET A 163 -7.72 -18.27 4.06
C MET A 163 -6.56 -19.12 4.59
N LEU A 164 -6.63 -19.60 5.83
CA LEU A 164 -5.59 -20.45 6.43
C LEU A 164 -5.61 -21.90 5.94
N ARG A 165 -6.71 -22.32 5.28
CA ARG A 165 -6.89 -23.68 4.76
C ARG A 165 -6.75 -23.80 3.26
N LEU A 166 -6.39 -22.70 2.59
CA LEU A 166 -6.14 -22.74 1.15
C LEU A 166 -4.97 -23.66 0.83
N CYS A 167 -5.16 -24.53 -0.14
CA CYS A 167 -4.07 -25.35 -0.67
C CYS A 167 -3.16 -24.51 -1.59
N ASP A 168 -1.98 -25.04 -1.92
CA ASP A 168 -1.02 -24.34 -2.77
C ASP A 168 -1.63 -23.95 -4.13
N GLU A 169 -2.45 -24.79 -4.72
CA GLU A 169 -3.14 -24.47 -5.97
C GLU A 169 -4.05 -23.24 -5.82
N ASP A 170 -4.85 -23.17 -4.76
CA ASP A 170 -5.75 -22.04 -4.52
C ASP A 170 -4.97 -20.73 -4.32
N ILE A 171 -3.84 -20.80 -3.60
CA ILE A 171 -2.95 -19.64 -3.39
C ILE A 171 -2.34 -19.19 -4.71
N LEU A 172 -1.84 -20.10 -5.53
CA LEU A 172 -1.24 -19.75 -6.82
C LEU A 172 -2.26 -19.19 -7.81
N ARG A 173 -3.50 -19.72 -7.81
CA ARG A 173 -4.61 -19.14 -8.59
C ARG A 173 -4.94 -17.72 -8.12
N THR A 174 -4.94 -17.49 -6.82
CA THR A 174 -5.11 -16.15 -6.24
C THR A 174 -4.01 -15.19 -6.70
N LYS A 175 -2.74 -15.63 -6.64
CA LYS A 175 -1.62 -14.85 -7.16
C LYS A 175 -1.79 -14.53 -8.64
N ALA A 176 -2.26 -15.47 -9.45
CA ALA A 176 -2.50 -15.26 -10.89
C ALA A 176 -3.55 -14.16 -11.13
N VAL A 177 -4.67 -14.18 -10.39
CA VAL A 177 -5.71 -13.13 -10.50
C VAL A 177 -5.17 -11.78 -10.00
N TYR A 178 -4.43 -11.75 -8.90
CA TYR A 178 -3.80 -10.53 -8.40
C TYR A 178 -2.87 -9.89 -9.44
N LEU A 179 -2.03 -10.68 -10.10
CA LEU A 179 -1.19 -10.21 -11.20
C LEU A 179 -2.01 -9.72 -12.41
N GLY A 180 -3.14 -10.38 -12.68
CA GLY A 180 -4.11 -9.93 -13.69
C GLY A 180 -4.66 -8.55 -13.37
N LEU A 181 -5.05 -8.29 -12.11
CA LEU A 181 -5.53 -6.97 -11.66
C LEU A 181 -4.43 -5.90 -11.76
N ILE A 182 -3.17 -6.23 -11.44
CA ILE A 182 -2.04 -5.32 -11.67
C ILE A 182 -1.90 -4.98 -13.16
N THR A 183 -2.02 -5.97 -14.05
CA THR A 183 -1.96 -5.76 -15.50
C THR A 183 -3.12 -4.90 -15.99
N GLU A 184 -4.30 -5.03 -15.41
CA GLU A 184 -5.44 -4.16 -15.70
C GLU A 184 -5.15 -2.71 -15.31
N VAL A 185 -4.57 -2.48 -14.13
CA VAL A 185 -4.12 -1.15 -13.68
C VAL A 185 -3.11 -0.56 -14.66
N ASP A 186 -2.06 -1.30 -15.01
CA ASP A 186 -1.02 -0.88 -15.95
C ASP A 186 -1.61 -0.50 -17.32
N LYS A 187 -2.54 -1.32 -17.84
CA LYS A 187 -3.24 -1.05 -19.09
C LYS A 187 -4.06 0.26 -19.04
N ASN A 188 -4.70 0.52 -17.93
CA ASN A 188 -5.48 1.75 -17.75
C ASN A 188 -4.58 2.99 -17.57
N LEU A 189 -3.45 2.87 -16.85
CA LEU A 189 -2.45 3.94 -16.79
C LEU A 189 -1.89 4.28 -18.17
N GLY A 190 -1.71 3.28 -19.04
CA GLY A 190 -1.34 3.48 -20.44
C GLY A 190 -2.26 4.46 -21.17
N LYS A 191 -3.58 4.42 -20.93
CA LYS A 191 -4.54 5.36 -21.52
C LYS A 191 -4.29 6.82 -21.10
N ILE A 192 -3.90 7.01 -19.82
CA ILE A 192 -3.53 8.35 -19.31
C ILE A 192 -2.25 8.83 -19.98
N PHE A 193 -1.24 7.95 -20.09
CA PHE A 193 0.03 8.32 -20.73
C PHE A 193 -0.13 8.65 -22.21
N ASP A 194 -0.97 7.92 -22.92
CA ASP A 194 -1.27 8.20 -24.32
C ASP A 194 -2.02 9.54 -24.46
N LEU A 195 -2.97 9.83 -23.57
CA LEU A 195 -3.64 11.12 -23.53
C LEU A 195 -2.66 12.28 -23.29
N LEU A 196 -1.73 12.16 -22.34
CA LEU A 196 -0.71 13.18 -22.08
C LEU A 196 0.16 13.44 -23.32
N LYS A 197 0.51 12.40 -24.11
CA LYS A 197 1.23 12.53 -25.38
C LYS A 197 0.36 13.21 -26.43
N GLU A 198 -0.88 12.80 -26.61
CA GLU A 198 -1.84 13.36 -27.56
C GLU A 198 -2.11 14.85 -27.33
N THR A 199 -2.15 15.24 -26.05
CA THR A 199 -2.41 16.64 -25.66
C THR A 199 -1.15 17.49 -25.54
N GLY A 200 0.04 16.91 -25.76
CA GLY A 200 1.32 17.60 -25.67
C GLY A 200 1.79 17.89 -24.23
N GLN A 201 1.17 17.28 -23.23
CA GLN A 201 1.49 17.49 -21.81
C GLN A 201 2.50 16.47 -21.27
N TRP A 202 2.86 15.46 -22.05
CA TRP A 202 3.79 14.39 -21.64
C TRP A 202 5.14 14.90 -21.16
N ASP A 203 5.71 15.89 -21.85
CA ASP A 203 7.05 16.41 -21.53
C ASP A 203 7.03 17.55 -20.49
N ASP A 204 5.86 17.81 -19.93
CA ASP A 204 5.66 18.83 -18.88
C ASP A 204 4.97 18.27 -17.61
N THR A 205 4.76 16.96 -17.56
CA THR A 205 4.10 16.31 -16.43
C THR A 205 5.07 15.44 -15.63
N LEU A 206 5.24 15.75 -14.35
CA LEU A 206 5.85 14.84 -13.37
C LEU A 206 4.87 13.72 -13.08
N ILE A 207 5.29 12.46 -13.22
CA ILE A 207 4.48 11.29 -12.91
C ILE A 207 5.11 10.54 -11.76
N ILE A 208 4.34 10.29 -10.71
CA ILE A 208 4.73 9.48 -9.56
C ILE A 208 3.72 8.34 -9.44
N PHE A 209 4.20 7.10 -9.51
CA PHE A 209 3.40 5.90 -9.28
C PHE A 209 3.91 5.20 -8.03
N THR A 210 3.01 4.93 -7.09
CA THR A 210 3.30 4.22 -5.85
C THR A 210 2.07 3.48 -5.36
N SER A 211 2.20 2.73 -4.25
CA SER A 211 1.11 2.08 -3.53
C SER A 211 1.15 2.52 -2.07
N ASP A 212 0.02 2.41 -1.35
CA ASP A 212 -0.05 2.65 0.09
C ASP A 212 0.61 1.53 0.90
N HIS A 213 0.50 0.28 0.47
CA HIS A 213 1.14 -0.91 1.04
C HIS A 213 1.25 -2.01 -0.02
N GLY A 214 1.96 -3.08 0.30
CA GLY A 214 2.03 -4.30 -0.48
C GLY A 214 0.95 -5.33 -0.10
N GLU A 215 1.19 -6.59 -0.46
CA GLU A 215 0.25 -7.69 -0.21
C GLU A 215 1.03 -8.98 0.09
N GLN A 216 0.67 -9.69 1.16
CA GLN A 216 1.34 -10.91 1.59
C GLN A 216 1.12 -12.10 0.64
N LEU A 217 -0.08 -12.24 0.08
CA LEU A 217 -0.43 -13.33 -0.86
C LEU A 217 -0.01 -14.73 -0.38
N GLY A 218 -0.15 -15.00 0.90
CA GLY A 218 0.19 -16.28 1.52
C GLY A 218 1.60 -16.38 2.08
N ASP A 219 2.47 -15.39 1.91
CA ASP A 219 3.76 -15.32 2.58
C ASP A 219 3.53 -15.32 4.10
N HIS A 220 4.36 -16.08 4.85
CA HIS A 220 4.21 -16.27 6.29
C HIS A 220 2.82 -16.75 6.74
N HIS A 221 2.06 -17.42 5.87
CA HIS A 221 0.65 -17.75 6.07
C HIS A 221 -0.21 -16.52 6.36
N LEU A 222 0.16 -15.35 5.82
CA LEU A 222 -0.56 -14.10 5.96
C LEU A 222 -1.18 -13.66 4.63
N TRP A 223 -2.19 -12.80 4.74
CA TRP A 223 -2.89 -12.15 3.63
C TRP A 223 -3.08 -10.68 3.94
N GLY A 224 -3.19 -9.86 2.92
CA GLY A 224 -3.30 -8.42 3.07
C GLY A 224 -2.01 -7.79 3.53
N LYS A 225 -2.14 -6.73 4.27
CA LYS A 225 -1.05 -5.87 4.74
C LYS A 225 -0.59 -6.19 6.18
N GLY A 226 -1.06 -7.29 6.73
CA GLY A 226 -0.70 -7.70 8.09
C GLY A 226 0.77 -8.09 8.20
N GLY A 227 1.31 -7.96 9.42
CA GLY A 227 2.71 -8.30 9.66
C GLY A 227 3.65 -7.11 9.54
N CYS A 228 4.94 -7.41 9.50
CA CYS A 228 6.00 -6.41 9.40
C CYS A 228 7.02 -6.79 8.31
N PHE A 229 6.60 -7.61 7.35
CA PHE A 229 7.44 -8.19 6.31
C PHE A 229 7.52 -7.32 5.06
N ASP A 230 8.61 -7.46 4.30
CA ASP A 230 8.84 -6.69 3.09
C ASP A 230 7.72 -6.86 2.06
N SER A 231 7.06 -8.03 1.99
CA SER A 231 5.93 -8.26 1.08
C SER A 231 4.76 -7.29 1.27
N SER A 232 4.57 -6.73 2.46
CA SER A 232 3.54 -5.70 2.71
C SER A 232 4.10 -4.28 2.88
N TRP A 233 5.40 -4.10 3.12
CA TRP A 233 5.99 -2.79 3.44
C TRP A 233 6.92 -2.25 2.36
N HIS A 234 7.52 -3.11 1.53
CA HIS A 234 8.34 -2.71 0.39
C HIS A 234 7.46 -2.56 -0.85
N ILE A 235 7.08 -1.34 -1.14
CA ILE A 235 6.14 -0.94 -2.18
C ILE A 235 6.85 -0.40 -3.42
N PRO A 236 6.20 -0.40 -4.61
CA PRO A 236 6.76 0.22 -5.79
C PRO A 236 6.83 1.75 -5.65
N LEU A 237 7.89 2.34 -6.21
CA LEU A 237 7.98 3.77 -6.47
C LEU A 237 8.60 3.97 -7.85
N ILE A 238 7.81 4.53 -8.77
CA ILE A 238 8.28 4.88 -10.11
C ILE A 238 8.08 6.39 -10.28
N LEU A 239 9.16 7.09 -10.59
CA LEU A 239 9.15 8.52 -10.79
C LEU A 239 9.64 8.87 -12.20
N ARG A 240 8.80 9.51 -12.99
CA ARG A 240 9.18 10.07 -14.28
C ARG A 240 9.28 11.59 -14.17
N ASN A 241 10.51 12.08 -14.26
CA ASN A 241 10.76 13.52 -14.32
C ASN A 241 11.05 13.94 -15.76
N PRO A 242 10.17 14.72 -16.41
CA PRO A 242 10.39 15.15 -17.78
C PRO A 242 11.58 16.11 -17.92
N LYS A 243 11.93 16.85 -16.87
CA LYS A 243 13.07 17.78 -16.86
C LYS A 243 14.43 17.06 -16.83
N ILE A 244 14.47 15.74 -16.54
CA ILE A 244 15.70 14.95 -16.45
C ILE A 244 15.57 13.67 -17.31
N PRO A 245 15.53 13.76 -18.64
CA PRO A 245 15.35 12.57 -19.49
C PRO A 245 16.44 11.50 -19.32
N ALA A 246 17.63 11.88 -18.87
CA ALA A 246 18.72 10.95 -18.58
C ALA A 246 18.42 9.99 -17.42
N SER A 247 17.43 10.31 -16.58
CA SER A 247 16.97 9.43 -15.49
C SER A 247 15.94 8.38 -15.92
N HIS A 248 15.47 8.43 -17.17
CA HIS A 248 14.46 7.49 -17.63
C HIS A 248 15.06 6.10 -17.81
N GLY A 249 14.38 5.08 -17.26
CA GLY A 249 14.80 3.68 -17.36
C GLY A 249 15.92 3.26 -16.42
N ILE A 250 16.36 4.14 -15.50
CA ILE A 250 17.33 3.76 -14.46
C ILE A 250 16.63 3.16 -13.24
N THR A 251 17.37 2.30 -12.53
CA THR A 251 16.97 1.79 -11.22
C THR A 251 17.86 2.42 -10.15
N ILE A 252 17.25 2.95 -9.10
CA ILE A 252 17.93 3.60 -7.99
C ILE A 252 17.76 2.74 -6.74
N SER A 253 18.87 2.34 -6.12
CA SER A 253 18.88 1.52 -4.90
C SER A 253 18.89 2.33 -3.59
N ALA A 254 18.89 3.65 -3.68
CA ALA A 254 18.82 4.52 -2.51
C ALA A 254 17.48 4.34 -1.79
N PHE A 255 17.51 4.27 -0.46
CA PHE A 255 16.30 4.15 0.35
C PHE A 255 15.37 5.34 0.16
N SER A 256 14.09 5.06 0.03
CA SER A 256 13.02 6.07 -0.10
C SER A 256 11.81 5.66 0.73
N GLU A 257 11.04 6.66 1.13
CA GLU A 257 9.84 6.49 1.94
C GLU A 257 8.73 7.40 1.42
N HIS A 258 7.47 7.15 1.73
CA HIS A 258 6.34 8.00 1.34
C HIS A 258 6.52 9.47 1.74
N VAL A 259 7.14 9.73 2.88
CA VAL A 259 7.43 11.09 3.35
C VAL A 259 8.31 11.90 2.40
N ASP A 260 9.01 11.24 1.47
CA ASP A 260 9.88 11.88 0.47
C ASP A 260 9.10 12.40 -0.76
N ILE A 261 7.87 11.94 -0.96
CA ILE A 261 7.07 12.28 -2.16
C ILE A 261 6.72 13.76 -2.17
N THR A 262 6.14 14.30 -1.11
CA THR A 262 5.75 15.71 -1.05
C THR A 262 6.93 16.66 -1.17
N PRO A 263 8.06 16.47 -0.45
CA PRO A 263 9.27 17.26 -0.68
C PRO A 263 9.79 17.19 -2.12
N THR A 264 9.65 16.04 -2.80
CA THR A 264 10.04 15.86 -4.19
C THR A 264 9.16 16.70 -5.13
N ILE A 265 7.84 16.71 -4.90
CA ILE A 265 6.90 17.54 -5.67
C ILE A 265 7.19 19.02 -5.48
N LEU A 266 7.38 19.48 -4.23
CA LEU A 266 7.70 20.86 -3.94
C LEU A 266 9.00 21.30 -4.60
N ALA A 267 10.05 20.49 -4.49
CA ALA A 267 11.33 20.76 -5.14
C ALA A 267 11.22 20.80 -6.67
N TRP A 268 10.39 19.95 -7.28
CA TRP A 268 10.14 19.94 -8.72
C TRP A 268 9.42 21.21 -9.21
N LEU A 269 8.58 21.78 -8.33
CA LEU A 269 7.86 23.03 -8.54
C LEU A 269 8.68 24.27 -8.13
N ASP A 270 9.96 24.11 -7.79
CA ASP A 270 10.82 25.18 -7.28
C ASP A 270 10.24 25.89 -6.02
N GLN A 271 9.50 25.13 -5.20
CA GLN A 271 8.95 25.62 -3.94
C GLN A 271 9.84 25.23 -2.75
N GLU A 272 9.83 26.08 -1.72
CA GLU A 272 10.52 25.80 -0.46
C GLU A 272 9.90 24.58 0.24
N ILE A 273 10.75 23.67 0.73
CA ILE A 273 10.32 22.51 1.52
C ILE A 273 10.19 22.98 2.98
N PRO A 274 8.98 22.96 3.57
CA PRO A 274 8.78 23.35 4.97
C PRO A 274 9.62 22.53 5.94
N LEU A 275 10.19 23.16 6.95
CA LEU A 275 10.99 22.50 7.99
C LEU A 275 10.22 21.43 8.80
N ALA A 276 8.89 21.51 8.78
CA ALA A 276 8.03 20.51 9.41
C ALA A 276 7.96 19.18 8.64
N MET A 277 8.48 19.11 7.41
CA MET A 277 8.52 17.88 6.62
C MET A 277 9.77 17.08 6.97
N ASP A 278 9.60 15.83 7.35
CA ASP A 278 10.68 14.91 7.70
C ASP A 278 11.34 14.26 6.48
N GLY A 279 10.62 14.20 5.35
CA GLY A 279 11.11 13.64 4.10
C GLY A 279 12.11 14.54 3.36
N ARG A 280 12.77 13.95 2.37
CA ARG A 280 13.78 14.63 1.52
C ARG A 280 13.44 14.46 0.06
N SER A 281 13.70 15.48 -0.77
CA SER A 281 13.49 15.38 -2.22
C SER A 281 14.32 14.26 -2.85
N LEU A 282 13.69 13.44 -3.67
CA LEU A 282 14.32 12.35 -4.45
C LEU A 282 15.00 12.86 -5.74
N LEU A 283 14.80 14.13 -6.12
CA LEU A 283 15.32 14.67 -7.38
C LEU A 283 16.85 14.55 -7.51
N PRO A 284 17.67 14.79 -6.47
CA PRO A 284 19.12 14.58 -6.56
C PRO A 284 19.50 13.14 -6.92
N ASN A 285 18.75 12.13 -6.41
CA ASN A 285 19.01 10.72 -6.72
C ASN A 285 18.74 10.37 -8.19
N LEU A 286 17.89 11.14 -8.89
CA LEU A 286 17.62 10.95 -10.32
C LEU A 286 18.80 11.37 -11.22
N GLN A 287 19.74 12.16 -10.69
CA GLN A 287 20.92 12.62 -11.41
C GLN A 287 22.10 11.68 -11.25
N ALA A 288 21.89 10.50 -10.67
CA ALA A 288 22.93 9.51 -10.33
C ALA A 288 24.02 10.08 -9.38
N GLU A 289 23.73 11.16 -8.69
CA GLU A 289 24.60 11.70 -7.66
C GLU A 289 24.52 10.80 -6.43
N ARG A 290 25.64 10.20 -6.06
CA ARG A 290 25.75 9.51 -4.78
C ARG A 290 25.79 10.57 -3.68
N LEU A 291 24.68 10.79 -3.04
CA LEU A 291 24.59 11.71 -1.91
C LEU A 291 25.28 11.07 -0.71
N GLU A 292 26.39 11.68 -0.25
CA GLU A 292 27.15 11.19 0.91
C GLU A 292 26.30 11.15 2.19
N ASP A 293 25.30 12.02 2.27
CA ASP A 293 24.41 12.18 3.43
C ASP A 293 22.98 11.70 3.15
N TRP A 294 22.83 10.62 2.35
CA TRP A 294 21.50 10.02 2.13
C TRP A 294 21.13 9.03 3.23
N LYS A 295 19.85 8.63 3.25
CA LYS A 295 19.31 7.65 4.19
C LYS A 295 20.08 6.33 4.10
N THR A 296 20.45 5.78 5.26
CA THR A 296 21.09 4.46 5.37
C THR A 296 20.10 3.32 5.62
N GLY A 297 18.82 3.64 5.72
CA GLY A 297 17.73 2.70 5.94
C GLY A 297 16.41 3.45 5.96
N VAL A 298 15.32 2.72 6.16
CA VAL A 298 13.96 3.23 6.27
C VAL A 298 13.41 3.01 7.68
N PHE A 299 12.57 3.94 8.11
CA PHE A 299 11.85 3.91 9.37
C PHE A 299 10.36 3.82 9.11
N CYS A 300 9.69 2.88 9.77
CA CYS A 300 8.24 2.77 9.70
C CYS A 300 7.65 2.60 11.09
N GLU A 301 6.46 3.14 11.29
CA GLU A 301 5.65 2.94 12.48
C GLU A 301 4.29 2.41 12.09
N PHE A 302 3.72 1.56 12.92
CA PHE A 302 2.39 1.05 12.72
C PHE A 302 1.67 0.86 14.05
N ASP A 303 0.39 1.17 14.05
CA ASP A 303 -0.49 0.95 15.16
C ASP A 303 -1.51 -0.14 14.79
N TRP A 304 -1.39 -1.28 15.44
CA TRP A 304 -2.20 -2.46 15.18
C TRP A 304 -3.63 -2.35 15.72
N ARG A 305 -3.98 -1.23 16.32
CA ARG A 305 -5.34 -1.03 16.83
C ARG A 305 -6.35 -1.24 15.72
N SER A 306 -7.31 -2.11 15.96
CA SER A 306 -8.48 -2.25 15.11
C SER A 306 -9.65 -1.53 15.76
N LEU A 307 -10.13 -0.46 15.14
CA LEU A 307 -11.28 0.29 15.62
C LEU A 307 -12.54 -0.55 15.91
N PRO A 308 -12.84 -1.63 15.13
CA PRO A 308 -13.95 -2.52 15.46
C PRO A 308 -13.74 -3.35 16.74
N GLN A 309 -12.50 -3.50 17.21
CA GLN A 309 -12.15 -4.36 18.35
C GLN A 309 -12.21 -3.64 19.71
N ARG A 310 -12.87 -2.50 19.83
CA ARG A 310 -13.11 -1.82 21.12
C ARG A 310 -13.69 -2.72 22.21
N HIS A 311 -14.28 -3.85 21.85
CA HIS A 311 -14.81 -4.84 22.78
C HIS A 311 -13.72 -5.77 23.37
N VAL A 312 -12.51 -5.74 22.84
CA VAL A 312 -11.38 -6.59 23.26
C VAL A 312 -10.46 -5.87 24.26
N GLU A 313 -10.71 -4.61 24.57
CA GLU A 313 -9.94 -3.79 25.53
C GLU A 313 -9.93 -4.36 26.98
N ARG A 314 -10.71 -5.40 27.27
CA ARG A 314 -10.76 -6.05 28.58
C ARG A 314 -9.59 -6.97 28.88
N ASP A 315 -8.82 -7.33 27.85
CA ASP A 315 -7.60 -8.12 27.99
C ASP A 315 -6.41 -7.15 28.10
N GLU A 316 -5.66 -7.21 29.19
CA GLU A 316 -4.50 -6.33 29.42
C GLU A 316 -3.46 -6.40 28.30
N ASP A 317 -3.35 -7.54 27.62
CA ASP A 317 -2.41 -7.74 26.52
C ASP A 317 -2.84 -7.08 25.21
N ARG A 318 -4.10 -6.66 25.10
CA ARG A 318 -4.70 -6.04 23.93
C ARG A 318 -5.02 -4.56 24.09
N ARG A 319 -4.46 -3.91 25.13
CA ARG A 319 -4.61 -2.46 25.30
C ARG A 319 -3.99 -1.71 24.12
N PHE A 320 -4.57 -0.57 23.80
CA PHE A 320 -4.14 0.27 22.65
C PHE A 320 -2.66 0.64 22.71
N GLU A 321 -2.18 1.03 23.87
CA GLU A 321 -0.78 1.41 24.10
C GLU A 321 0.22 0.27 23.81
N ASN A 322 -0.25 -0.98 23.80
CA ASN A 322 0.57 -2.17 23.58
C ASN A 322 0.61 -2.60 22.10
N GLN A 323 -0.20 -1.98 21.24
CA GLN A 323 -0.40 -2.38 19.85
C GLN A 323 0.45 -1.59 18.85
N GLN A 324 1.52 -0.96 19.32
CA GLN A 324 2.41 -0.16 18.49
C GLN A 324 3.69 -0.93 18.18
N LEU A 325 4.17 -0.75 16.96
CA LEU A 325 5.50 -1.15 16.56
C LEU A 325 6.21 0.00 15.85
N CYS A 326 7.53 -0.03 15.87
CA CYS A 326 8.38 0.72 14.97
C CYS A 326 9.49 -0.19 14.45
N LEU A 327 9.92 0.04 13.22
CA LEU A 327 10.97 -0.74 12.61
C LEU A 327 12.01 0.13 11.93
N TRP A 328 13.24 -0.41 11.88
CA TRP A 328 14.31 0.06 11.03
C TRP A 328 14.75 -1.06 10.11
N ARG A 329 14.86 -0.76 8.82
CA ARG A 329 15.33 -1.69 7.81
C ARG A 329 16.44 -1.04 7.00
N ASP A 330 17.60 -1.66 6.94
CA ASP A 330 18.70 -1.31 6.03
C ASP A 330 19.10 -2.52 5.15
N ASP A 331 20.22 -2.45 4.48
CA ASP A 331 20.68 -3.53 3.57
C ASP A 331 21.05 -4.82 4.31
N ASP A 332 21.37 -4.74 5.59
CA ASP A 332 21.88 -5.87 6.38
C ASP A 332 20.79 -6.54 7.20
N PHE A 333 19.98 -5.73 7.89
CA PHE A 333 19.01 -6.23 8.86
C PHE A 333 17.70 -5.45 8.83
N LYS A 334 16.65 -6.12 9.25
CA LYS A 334 15.40 -5.51 9.70
C LYS A 334 15.20 -5.78 11.18
N TYR A 335 15.03 -4.74 11.97
CA TYR A 335 14.73 -4.82 13.39
C TYR A 335 13.35 -4.20 13.66
N VAL A 336 12.47 -4.95 14.31
CA VAL A 336 11.13 -4.51 14.69
C VAL A 336 11.03 -4.45 16.20
N HIS A 337 10.70 -3.28 16.72
CA HIS A 337 10.48 -3.04 18.14
C HIS A 337 8.98 -2.87 18.40
N PHE A 338 8.49 -3.54 19.43
CA PHE A 338 7.09 -3.49 19.84
C PHE A 338 6.96 -2.83 21.22
N ALA A 339 5.85 -2.12 21.46
CA ALA A 339 5.62 -1.45 22.72
C ALA A 339 5.59 -2.42 23.93
N LYS A 340 5.11 -3.64 23.75
CA LYS A 340 5.02 -4.65 24.82
C LYS A 340 5.60 -6.01 24.45
N HIS A 341 5.55 -6.39 23.18
CA HIS A 341 5.96 -7.73 22.74
C HIS A 341 7.48 -7.85 22.51
N PRO A 342 8.04 -9.06 22.49
CA PRO A 342 9.44 -9.27 22.12
C PRO A 342 9.77 -8.67 20.75
N PRO A 343 11.03 -8.25 20.51
CA PRO A 343 11.42 -7.73 19.20
C PRO A 343 11.57 -8.84 18.16
N LEU A 344 11.59 -8.45 16.88
CA LEU A 344 12.02 -9.29 15.77
C LEU A 344 13.31 -8.73 15.17
N LEU A 345 14.21 -9.62 14.74
CA LEU A 345 15.41 -9.28 13.99
C LEU A 345 15.60 -10.29 12.86
N PHE A 346 15.72 -9.78 11.63
CA PHE A 346 15.98 -10.59 10.44
C PHE A 346 17.30 -10.19 9.80
N ASP A 347 18.13 -11.17 9.44
CA ASP A 347 19.38 -11.00 8.67
C ASP A 347 19.04 -11.07 7.18
N LEU A 348 18.82 -9.93 6.55
CA LEU A 348 18.32 -9.85 5.17
C LEU A 348 19.32 -10.36 4.11
N LYS A 349 20.60 -10.47 4.45
CA LYS A 349 21.60 -11.06 3.55
C LYS A 349 21.51 -12.58 3.50
N ASN A 350 21.24 -13.22 4.64
CA ASN A 350 21.19 -14.67 4.75
C ASN A 350 19.77 -15.23 4.75
N ASP A 351 18.80 -14.40 5.11
CA ASP A 351 17.37 -14.69 5.16
C ASP A 351 16.55 -13.52 4.55
N PRO A 352 16.61 -13.30 3.22
CA PRO A 352 15.91 -12.22 2.55
C PRO A 352 14.38 -12.36 2.60
N HIS A 353 13.89 -13.51 3.04
CA HIS A 353 12.45 -13.79 3.19
C HIS A 353 11.96 -13.71 4.63
N GLU A 354 12.80 -13.27 5.57
CA GLU A 354 12.40 -12.95 6.95
C GLU A 354 11.73 -14.13 7.69
N THR A 355 12.24 -15.33 7.47
CA THR A 355 11.68 -16.57 8.02
C THR A 355 12.22 -16.94 9.41
N THR A 356 13.30 -16.31 9.85
CA THR A 356 14.00 -16.67 11.09
C THR A 356 14.22 -15.46 11.98
N ASN A 357 13.51 -15.40 13.12
CA ASN A 357 13.75 -14.37 14.12
C ASN A 357 15.05 -14.63 14.91
N LEU A 358 15.99 -13.71 14.84
CA LEU A 358 17.29 -13.77 15.51
C LEU A 358 17.35 -12.94 16.80
N ALA A 359 16.26 -12.23 17.18
CA ALA A 359 16.30 -11.28 18.29
C ALA A 359 16.62 -11.92 19.65
N GLU A 360 16.24 -13.18 19.86
CA GLU A 360 16.51 -13.93 21.09
C GLU A 360 17.87 -14.65 21.08
N ASN A 361 18.58 -14.67 19.95
CA ASN A 361 19.89 -15.32 19.85
C ASN A 361 20.97 -14.41 20.49
N PRO A 362 21.68 -14.87 21.54
CA PRO A 362 22.69 -14.07 22.23
C PRO A 362 23.80 -13.52 21.31
N ALA A 363 24.10 -14.19 20.20
CA ALA A 363 25.09 -13.74 19.23
C ALA A 363 24.70 -12.43 18.54
N TYR A 364 23.40 -12.11 18.47
CA TYR A 364 22.87 -10.92 17.81
C TYR A 364 22.45 -9.80 18.79
N LEU A 365 22.69 -9.95 20.09
CA LEU A 365 22.31 -8.96 21.10
C LEU A 365 22.91 -7.57 20.81
N SER A 366 24.16 -7.53 20.37
CA SER A 366 24.82 -6.26 19.99
C SER A 366 24.17 -5.62 18.76
N VAL A 367 23.69 -6.42 17.82
CA VAL A 367 22.95 -5.96 16.63
C VAL A 367 21.60 -5.38 17.06
N CYS A 368 20.84 -6.09 17.88
CA CYS A 368 19.58 -5.58 18.43
C CYS A 368 19.76 -4.23 19.14
N ASN A 369 20.79 -4.10 20.00
CA ASN A 369 21.06 -2.84 20.69
C ASN A 369 21.45 -1.70 19.76
N LYS A 370 22.21 -1.97 18.68
CA LYS A 370 22.51 -1.00 17.64
C LYS A 370 21.22 -0.46 17.00
N TYR A 371 20.33 -1.35 16.56
CA TYR A 371 19.10 -0.96 15.86
C TYR A 371 18.09 -0.29 16.79
N LEU A 372 17.98 -0.74 18.03
CA LEU A 372 17.15 -0.06 19.05
C LEU A 372 17.65 1.38 19.28
N THR A 373 18.97 1.58 19.35
CA THR A 373 19.56 2.93 19.47
C THR A 373 19.26 3.76 18.23
N THR A 374 19.36 3.18 17.03
CA THR A 374 19.04 3.86 15.77
C THR A 374 17.58 4.31 15.74
N LEU A 375 16.64 3.44 16.12
CA LEU A 375 15.20 3.76 16.22
C LEU A 375 14.95 4.91 17.20
N LEU A 376 15.54 4.84 18.39
CA LEU A 376 15.36 5.87 19.40
C LEU A 376 15.91 7.23 18.91
N GLN A 377 17.12 7.24 18.31
CA GLN A 377 17.71 8.45 17.75
C GLN A 377 16.86 9.02 16.61
N HIS A 378 16.30 8.16 15.75
CA HIS A 378 15.41 8.58 14.67
C HIS A 378 14.16 9.26 15.24
N ARG A 379 13.47 8.61 16.17
CA ARG A 379 12.26 9.16 16.81
C ARG A 379 12.55 10.50 17.52
N MET A 380 13.70 10.63 18.18
CA MET A 380 14.08 11.88 18.84
C MET A 380 14.33 13.03 17.83
N ARG A 381 14.87 12.73 16.64
CA ARG A 381 15.11 13.73 15.59
C ARG A 381 13.81 14.19 14.92
N HIS A 382 12.85 13.26 14.79
CA HIS A 382 11.57 13.46 14.09
C HIS A 382 10.37 13.56 15.05
N SER A 383 10.62 13.85 16.34
CA SER A 383 9.54 14.17 17.27
C SER A 383 8.82 15.45 16.86
N ASP A 384 7.52 15.54 17.13
CA ASP A 384 6.71 16.71 16.80
C ASP A 384 7.39 18.01 17.34
N ARG A 385 7.72 18.91 16.40
CA ARG A 385 8.41 20.16 16.67
C ARG A 385 7.48 21.36 16.83
N ASN A 386 6.16 21.16 16.77
CA ASN A 386 5.20 22.26 16.87
C ASN A 386 5.36 23.08 18.15
N LEU A 387 5.87 22.47 19.21
CA LEU A 387 6.20 23.15 20.47
C LEU A 387 7.68 23.57 20.60
N THR A 388 8.56 23.15 19.68
CA THR A 388 10.02 23.40 19.74
C THR A 388 10.49 24.40 18.69
N LEU A 389 9.60 25.10 18.01
CA LEU A 389 9.93 26.23 17.13
C LEU A 389 10.46 27.47 17.90
N TRP A 390 10.46 27.42 19.22
CA TRP A 390 11.16 28.37 20.06
C TRP A 390 12.64 28.02 20.04
N GLN A 391 13.39 28.57 19.08
CA GLN A 391 14.83 28.66 19.21
C GLN A 391 15.11 29.69 20.28
N LEU A 392 15.85 29.27 21.32
CA LEU A 392 16.54 30.20 22.15
C LEU A 392 17.54 30.91 21.22
N THR A 393 17.21 32.11 20.76
CA THR A 393 18.19 32.96 20.12
C THR A 393 19.13 33.49 21.23
N ASP A 394 20.41 33.55 20.93
CA ASP A 394 21.45 34.02 21.87
C ASP A 394 21.22 35.46 22.39
N ASP A 395 20.08 36.07 22.08
CA ASP A 395 19.68 37.44 22.42
C ASP A 395 18.59 37.51 23.52
N GLN A 396 18.46 36.49 24.38
CA GLN A 396 17.62 36.55 25.59
C GLN A 396 18.42 36.32 26.86
#